data_f2328bd1bc94061c96019a2643a313a4
#
_entry.id   f2328bd1bc94061c96019a2643a313a4
#
_cell.length_a   1.000
_cell.length_b   1.000
_cell.length_c   1.000
_cell.angle_alpha   90.00
_cell.angle_beta   90.00
_cell.angle_gamma   90.00
#
_symmetry.space_group_name_H-M   'P 1'
#
loop_
_entity.id
_entity.type
_entity.pdbx_description
1 polymer ?
#
loop_
_entity_poly.entity_id
_entity_poly.type
_entity_poly.pdbx_seq_one_letter_code
_entity_poly.pdbx_strand_id
1 'polypeptide(L)'
;MRSVLLFTAILFGLSAQAQHSFVDQVQKTVSQFAKALEDSDLKTLSAMASSKLTYGHSSGMVQNKTAYLESFRSGSTDFVNIKISEQTIDLSGSTAIVRHLFDADTNDNKTPGHVKLKILTVWQKQSGKWILIARQAVKPPM
;
A
#
# COMPACT_ATOMS: atom_id res chain seq x y z
N MET A 1 9.05 47.75 4.95
CA MET A 1 8.99 46.71 3.91
C MET A 1 9.89 45.47 4.16
N ARG A 2 10.49 45.28 5.34
CA ARG A 2 11.36 44.09 5.63
C ARG A 2 10.67 42.93 6.32
N SER A 3 9.45 43.09 6.83
CA SER A 3 8.77 42.06 7.63
C SER A 3 7.90 41.06 6.83
N VAL A 4 7.55 41.40 5.58
CA VAL A 4 6.67 40.53 4.75
C VAL A 4 7.41 39.34 4.14
N LEU A 5 8.71 39.46 3.87
CA LEU A 5 9.53 38.40 3.27
C LEU A 5 9.86 37.24 4.23
N LEU A 6 9.91 37.53 5.55
CA LEU A 6 10.17 36.46 6.54
C LEU A 6 8.97 35.53 6.75
N PHE A 7 7.74 36.03 6.63
CA PHE A 7 6.51 35.25 6.83
C PHE A 7 6.26 34.25 5.69
N THR A 8 6.62 34.62 4.45
CA THR A 8 6.44 33.75 3.27
C THR A 8 7.40 32.56 3.28
N ALA A 9 8.66 32.76 3.73
CA ALA A 9 9.65 31.69 3.80
C ALA A 9 9.30 30.62 4.86
N ILE A 10 8.69 31.01 5.99
CA ILE A 10 8.27 30.09 7.06
C ILE A 10 7.12 29.20 6.60
N LEU A 11 6.16 29.71 5.83
CA LEU A 11 5.03 28.94 5.30
C LEU A 11 5.47 27.86 4.29
N PHE A 12 6.44 28.15 3.44
CA PHE A 12 6.99 27.18 2.48
C PHE A 12 7.77 26.06 3.19
N GLY A 13 8.53 26.37 4.23
CA GLY A 13 9.26 25.38 5.02
C GLY A 13 8.35 24.41 5.76
N LEU A 14 7.25 24.86 6.33
CA LEU A 14 6.28 24.03 7.05
C LEU A 14 5.55 23.04 6.11
N SER A 15 5.23 23.47 4.90
CA SER A 15 4.56 22.60 3.90
C SER A 15 5.47 21.48 3.41
N ALA A 16 6.74 21.74 3.14
CA ALA A 16 7.71 20.75 2.72
C ALA A 16 7.99 19.72 3.83
N GLN A 17 8.11 20.17 5.08
CA GLN A 17 8.31 19.29 6.23
C GLN A 17 7.12 18.36 6.47
N ALA A 18 5.88 18.86 6.34
CA ALA A 18 4.67 18.07 6.48
C ALA A 18 4.55 17.01 5.37
N GLN A 19 4.92 17.37 4.15
CA GLN A 19 4.89 16.43 3.02
C GLN A 19 5.92 15.31 3.19
N HIS A 20 7.14 15.61 3.62
CA HIS A 20 8.16 14.62 3.93
C HIS A 20 7.68 13.65 5.03
N SER A 21 7.10 14.18 6.11
CA SER A 21 6.51 13.38 7.19
C SER A 21 5.40 12.43 6.71
N PHE A 22 4.60 12.84 5.71
CA PHE A 22 3.55 11.97 5.16
C PHE A 22 4.11 10.85 4.27
N VAL A 23 5.15 11.14 3.49
CA VAL A 23 5.87 10.10 2.71
C VAL A 23 6.42 9.03 3.64
N ASP A 24 7.08 9.40 4.73
CA ASP A 24 7.62 8.47 5.72
C ASP A 24 6.52 7.62 6.38
N GLN A 25 5.38 8.25 6.71
CA GLN A 25 4.22 7.53 7.25
C GLN A 25 3.66 6.50 6.26
N VAL A 26 3.53 6.86 4.98
CA VAL A 26 3.06 5.95 3.93
C VAL A 26 4.05 4.81 3.73
N GLN A 27 5.35 5.10 3.68
CA GLN A 27 6.38 4.06 3.55
C GLN A 27 6.32 3.06 4.69
N LYS A 28 6.20 3.53 5.94
CA LYS A 28 6.01 2.68 7.12
C LYS A 28 4.72 1.85 7.02
N THR A 29 3.62 2.48 6.55
CA THR A 29 2.33 1.80 6.36
C THR A 29 2.45 0.67 5.33
N VAL A 30 3.11 0.90 4.20
CA VAL A 30 3.34 -0.13 3.17
C VAL A 30 4.17 -1.29 3.70
N SER A 31 5.22 -1.00 4.49
CA SER A 31 6.04 -2.04 5.13
C SER A 31 5.24 -2.87 6.14
N GLN A 32 4.40 -2.23 6.95
CA GLN A 32 3.50 -2.92 7.89
C GLN A 32 2.46 -3.78 7.15
N PHE A 33 1.95 -3.27 6.04
CA PHE A 33 1.01 -4.00 5.20
C PHE A 33 1.67 -5.23 4.56
N ALA A 34 2.89 -5.11 4.02
CA ALA A 34 3.64 -6.24 3.48
C ALA A 34 3.87 -7.32 4.54
N LYS A 35 4.25 -6.93 5.76
CA LYS A 35 4.41 -7.87 6.88
C LYS A 35 3.09 -8.55 7.24
N ALA A 36 1.98 -7.83 7.26
CA ALA A 36 0.66 -8.39 7.55
C ALA A 36 0.18 -9.38 6.45
N LEU A 37 0.57 -9.13 5.18
CA LEU A 37 0.33 -10.08 4.07
C LEU A 37 1.11 -11.38 4.28
N GLU A 38 2.39 -11.28 4.65
CA GLU A 38 3.28 -12.42 4.89
C GLU A 38 2.86 -13.26 6.09
N ASP A 39 2.40 -12.60 7.17
CA ASP A 39 1.92 -13.27 8.38
C ASP A 39 0.46 -13.74 8.26
N SER A 40 -0.24 -13.46 7.17
CA SER A 40 -1.70 -13.64 7.03
C SER A 40 -2.48 -13.04 8.21
N ASP A 41 -2.01 -11.88 8.74
CA ASP A 41 -2.62 -11.19 9.88
C ASP A 41 -3.94 -10.53 9.47
N LEU A 42 -5.02 -11.30 9.50
CA LEU A 42 -6.36 -10.87 9.11
C LEU A 42 -6.83 -9.63 9.90
N LYS A 43 -6.45 -9.51 11.17
CA LYS A 43 -6.84 -8.37 12.01
C LYS A 43 -6.21 -7.08 11.49
N THR A 44 -4.91 -7.10 11.25
CA THR A 44 -4.18 -5.95 10.70
C THR A 44 -4.61 -5.65 9.26
N LEU A 45 -4.71 -6.66 8.39
CA LEU A 45 -5.19 -6.50 7.01
C LEU A 45 -6.60 -5.88 6.98
N SER A 46 -7.50 -6.34 7.84
CA SER A 46 -8.86 -5.78 7.94
C SER A 46 -8.86 -4.33 8.44
N ALA A 47 -8.01 -4.00 9.42
CA ALA A 47 -7.91 -2.64 9.95
C ALA A 47 -7.29 -1.65 8.95
N MET A 48 -6.39 -2.12 8.09
CA MET A 48 -5.72 -1.30 7.07
C MET A 48 -6.53 -1.15 5.78
N ALA A 49 -7.52 -2.01 5.53
CA ALA A 49 -8.33 -1.98 4.32
C ALA A 49 -9.66 -1.25 4.52
N SER A 50 -10.02 -0.37 3.58
CA SER A 50 -11.33 0.28 3.52
C SER A 50 -12.46 -0.73 3.37
N SER A 51 -13.65 -0.43 3.90
CA SER A 51 -14.88 -1.18 3.58
C SER A 51 -15.20 -1.18 2.08
N LYS A 52 -14.68 -0.19 1.34
CA LYS A 52 -14.83 -0.02 -0.11
C LYS A 52 -13.59 -0.47 -0.89
N LEU A 53 -12.72 -1.30 -0.29
CA LEU A 53 -11.54 -1.81 -1.00
C LEU A 53 -11.93 -2.47 -2.31
N THR A 54 -11.20 -2.13 -3.36
CA THR A 54 -11.19 -2.86 -4.63
C THR A 54 -9.77 -3.36 -4.92
N TYR A 55 -9.64 -4.64 -5.19
CA TYR A 55 -8.36 -5.26 -5.52
C TYR A 55 -8.45 -5.99 -6.86
N GLY A 56 -7.78 -5.46 -7.87
CA GLY A 56 -7.61 -6.11 -9.17
C GLY A 56 -6.37 -7.01 -9.19
N HIS A 57 -6.56 -8.27 -9.49
CA HIS A 57 -5.49 -9.25 -9.68
C HIS A 57 -4.90 -9.17 -11.09
N SER A 58 -3.69 -9.67 -11.26
CA SER A 58 -3.02 -9.75 -12.57
C SER A 58 -3.73 -10.69 -13.55
N SER A 59 -4.66 -11.52 -13.08
CA SER A 59 -5.56 -12.34 -13.90
C SER A 59 -6.79 -11.60 -14.42
N GLY A 60 -7.03 -10.37 -13.96
CA GLY A 60 -8.25 -9.61 -14.26
C GLY A 60 -9.38 -9.79 -13.24
N MET A 61 -9.27 -10.74 -12.31
CA MET A 61 -10.24 -10.90 -11.22
C MET A 61 -10.23 -9.67 -10.31
N VAL A 62 -11.40 -9.27 -9.85
CA VAL A 62 -11.54 -8.16 -8.87
C VAL A 62 -12.18 -8.67 -7.59
N GLN A 63 -11.58 -8.35 -6.47
CA GLN A 63 -12.08 -8.68 -5.12
C GLN A 63 -12.48 -7.40 -4.36
N ASN A 64 -13.55 -7.51 -3.57
CA ASN A 64 -13.86 -6.57 -2.51
C ASN A 64 -13.11 -6.97 -1.21
N LYS A 65 -13.25 -6.17 -0.14
CA LYS A 65 -12.60 -6.44 1.15
C LYS A 65 -12.93 -7.83 1.71
N THR A 66 -14.18 -8.28 1.63
CA THR A 66 -14.61 -9.58 2.18
C THR A 66 -13.91 -10.73 1.46
N ALA A 67 -13.97 -10.73 0.13
CA ALA A 67 -13.31 -11.77 -0.68
C ALA A 67 -11.77 -11.73 -0.51
N TYR A 68 -11.19 -10.53 -0.41
CA TYR A 68 -9.77 -10.34 -0.15
C TYR A 68 -9.34 -10.97 1.19
N LEU A 69 -10.02 -10.69 2.29
CA LEU A 69 -9.69 -11.29 3.59
C LEU A 69 -9.97 -12.78 3.64
N GLU A 70 -11.00 -13.26 2.93
CA GLU A 70 -11.32 -14.69 2.84
C GLU A 70 -10.24 -15.48 2.12
N SER A 71 -9.58 -14.88 1.11
CA SER A 71 -8.48 -15.55 0.41
C SER A 71 -7.29 -15.89 1.35
N PHE A 72 -7.00 -15.03 2.32
CA PHE A 72 -5.98 -15.31 3.36
C PHE A 72 -6.50 -16.31 4.41
N ARG A 73 -7.76 -16.18 4.83
CA ARG A 73 -8.35 -17.10 5.82
C ARG A 73 -8.39 -18.52 5.32
N SER A 74 -8.74 -18.73 4.06
CA SER A 74 -8.83 -20.05 3.44
C SER A 74 -7.47 -20.63 3.03
N GLY A 75 -6.41 -19.79 3.02
CA GLY A 75 -5.08 -20.17 2.51
C GLY A 75 -5.02 -20.25 0.98
N SER A 76 -6.04 -19.74 0.26
CA SER A 76 -5.98 -19.61 -1.20
C SER A 76 -5.05 -18.49 -1.66
N THR A 77 -4.64 -17.62 -0.74
CA THR A 77 -3.54 -16.68 -0.87
C THR A 77 -2.66 -16.82 0.36
N ASP A 78 -1.40 -17.16 0.15
CA ASP A 78 -0.40 -17.33 1.21
C ASP A 78 0.97 -16.85 0.71
N PHE A 79 1.44 -15.71 1.19
CA PHE A 79 2.75 -15.17 0.88
C PHE A 79 3.75 -15.55 1.97
N VAL A 80 4.85 -16.20 1.58
CA VAL A 80 5.85 -16.72 2.52
C VAL A 80 7.02 -15.75 2.70
N ASN A 81 7.40 -15.04 1.66
CA ASN A 81 8.55 -14.13 1.66
C ASN A 81 8.27 -13.00 0.66
N ILE A 82 8.14 -11.79 1.16
CA ILE A 82 7.82 -10.62 0.33
C ILE A 82 9.03 -9.67 0.26
N LYS A 83 9.44 -9.35 -0.97
CA LYS A 83 10.44 -8.31 -1.26
C LYS A 83 9.79 -7.19 -2.04
N ILE A 84 9.85 -5.98 -1.50
CA ILE A 84 9.41 -4.76 -2.18
C ILE A 84 10.63 -4.00 -2.66
N SER A 85 10.63 -3.59 -3.92
CA SER A 85 11.66 -2.77 -4.53
C SER A 85 11.07 -1.77 -5.53
N GLU A 86 11.88 -0.84 -6.02
CA GLU A 86 11.46 0.19 -6.98
C GLU A 86 10.23 0.99 -6.50
N GLN A 87 10.15 1.25 -5.17
CA GLN A 87 8.99 1.91 -4.61
C GLN A 87 9.01 3.42 -4.90
N THR A 88 7.86 3.93 -5.40
CA THR A 88 7.56 5.35 -5.50
C THR A 88 6.32 5.69 -4.69
N ILE A 89 6.29 6.87 -4.11
CA ILE A 89 5.18 7.40 -3.32
C ILE A 89 4.87 8.81 -3.82
N ASP A 90 3.68 8.98 -4.37
CA ASP A 90 3.18 10.27 -4.83
C ASP A 90 2.00 10.71 -3.95
N LEU A 91 2.08 11.91 -3.39
CA LEU A 91 1.05 12.47 -2.51
C LEU A 91 0.18 13.47 -3.27
N SER A 92 -1.13 13.36 -3.09
CA SER A 92 -2.12 14.33 -3.54
C SER A 92 -3.11 14.60 -2.39
N GLY A 93 -2.88 15.67 -1.63
CA GLY A 93 -3.65 15.97 -0.42
C GLY A 93 -3.59 14.83 0.59
N SER A 94 -4.73 14.27 0.94
CA SER A 94 -4.86 13.12 1.86
C SER A 94 -4.78 11.76 1.17
N THR A 95 -4.38 11.72 -0.11
CA THR A 95 -4.26 10.49 -0.90
C THR A 95 -2.79 10.22 -1.23
N ALA A 96 -2.36 8.97 -1.09
CA ALA A 96 -1.06 8.50 -1.54
C ALA A 96 -1.24 7.44 -2.62
N ILE A 97 -0.51 7.60 -3.72
CA ILE A 97 -0.39 6.61 -4.78
C ILE A 97 0.99 5.97 -4.63
N VAL A 98 1.02 4.66 -4.41
CA VAL A 98 2.27 3.92 -4.24
C VAL A 98 2.40 2.88 -5.35
N ARG A 99 3.55 2.87 -6.00
CA ARG A 99 3.92 1.83 -6.97
C ARG A 99 5.17 1.12 -6.50
N HIS A 100 5.24 -0.18 -6.70
CA HIS A 100 6.44 -0.96 -6.39
C HIS A 100 6.49 -2.27 -7.19
N LEU A 101 7.66 -2.83 -7.27
CA LEU A 101 7.86 -4.22 -7.64
C LEU A 101 7.64 -5.09 -6.42
N PHE A 102 6.78 -6.09 -6.55
CA PHE A 102 6.44 -7.08 -5.53
C PHE A 102 6.96 -8.44 -6.00
N ASP A 103 7.90 -8.98 -5.29
CA ASP A 103 8.56 -10.24 -5.58
C ASP A 103 8.36 -11.14 -4.35
N ALA A 104 7.64 -12.25 -4.49
CA ALA A 104 7.25 -13.07 -3.35
C ALA A 104 7.20 -14.55 -3.67
N ASP A 105 7.66 -15.34 -2.70
CA ASP A 105 7.34 -16.77 -2.66
C ASP A 105 5.90 -16.94 -2.14
N THR A 106 5.20 -17.93 -2.65
CA THR A 106 3.81 -18.22 -2.26
C THR A 106 3.65 -19.68 -1.86
N ASN A 107 2.61 -19.95 -1.09
CA ASN A 107 2.21 -21.31 -0.72
C ASN A 107 0.68 -21.47 -0.84
N ASP A 108 0.12 -20.92 -1.91
CA ASP A 108 -1.32 -20.86 -2.16
C ASP A 108 -1.93 -22.26 -2.18
N ASN A 109 -2.95 -22.51 -1.35
CA ASN A 109 -3.55 -23.83 -1.18
C ASN A 109 -2.51 -24.93 -0.88
N LYS A 110 -1.46 -24.60 -0.12
CA LYS A 110 -0.33 -25.50 0.21
C LYS A 110 0.50 -25.93 -1.01
N THR A 111 0.44 -25.13 -2.08
CA THR A 111 1.24 -25.36 -3.30
C THR A 111 2.29 -24.26 -3.39
N PRO A 112 3.58 -24.60 -3.23
CA PRO A 112 4.67 -23.65 -3.38
C PRO A 112 4.69 -23.02 -4.78
N GLY A 113 4.90 -21.70 -4.82
CA GLY A 113 4.97 -20.94 -6.05
C GLY A 113 5.79 -19.67 -5.88
N HIS A 114 5.83 -18.85 -6.93
CA HIS A 114 6.52 -17.59 -6.94
C HIS A 114 5.79 -16.59 -7.82
N VAL A 115 5.70 -15.34 -7.38
CA VAL A 115 5.08 -14.26 -8.15
C VAL A 115 5.99 -13.04 -8.20
N LYS A 116 6.05 -12.42 -9.37
CA LYS A 116 6.68 -11.13 -9.58
C LYS A 116 5.69 -10.21 -10.26
N LEU A 117 5.33 -9.12 -9.60
CA LEU A 117 4.22 -8.25 -10.00
C LEU A 117 4.61 -6.78 -9.85
N LYS A 118 4.09 -5.93 -10.73
CA LYS A 118 4.03 -4.50 -10.50
C LYS A 118 2.72 -4.19 -9.79
N ILE A 119 2.82 -3.56 -8.63
CA ILE A 119 1.67 -3.24 -7.78
C ILE A 119 1.46 -1.74 -7.76
N LEU A 120 0.20 -1.34 -7.90
CA LEU A 120 -0.31 -0.03 -7.55
C LEU A 120 -1.18 -0.16 -6.31
N THR A 121 -0.94 0.66 -5.29
CA THR A 121 -1.84 0.84 -4.16
C THR A 121 -2.23 2.29 -4.01
N VAL A 122 -3.48 2.53 -3.64
CA VAL A 122 -4.00 3.86 -3.32
C VAL A 122 -4.43 3.87 -1.87
N TRP A 123 -3.83 4.78 -1.11
CA TRP A 123 -4.05 4.96 0.31
C TRP A 123 -4.71 6.30 0.57
N GLN A 124 -5.69 6.35 1.44
CA GLN A 124 -6.34 7.59 1.88
C GLN A 124 -6.14 7.79 3.37
N LYS A 125 -5.76 8.99 3.78
CA LYS A 125 -5.63 9.34 5.19
C LYS A 125 -7.01 9.57 5.80
N GLN A 126 -7.38 8.72 6.77
CA GLN A 126 -8.66 8.75 7.47
C GLN A 126 -8.39 8.68 8.98
N SER A 127 -8.86 9.68 9.73
CA SER A 127 -8.65 9.76 11.19
C SER A 127 -7.21 9.49 11.62
N GLY A 128 -6.25 10.10 10.90
CA GLY A 128 -4.81 10.00 11.18
C GLY A 128 -4.12 8.73 10.68
N LYS A 129 -4.84 7.77 10.09
CA LYS A 129 -4.31 6.51 9.56
C LYS A 129 -4.40 6.47 8.04
N TRP A 130 -3.44 5.82 7.40
CA TRP A 130 -3.49 5.52 5.98
C TRP A 130 -4.25 4.22 5.75
N ILE A 131 -5.36 4.30 4.98
CA ILE A 131 -6.28 3.20 4.71
C ILE A 131 -6.22 2.85 3.23
N LEU A 132 -6.04 1.58 2.91
CA LEU A 132 -6.01 1.05 1.55
C LEU A 132 -7.40 1.10 0.93
N ILE A 133 -7.55 1.85 -0.16
CA ILE A 133 -8.83 1.96 -0.89
C ILE A 133 -8.80 1.22 -2.23
N ALA A 134 -7.63 1.07 -2.83
CA ALA A 134 -7.47 0.29 -4.06
C ALA A 134 -6.09 -0.39 -4.13
N ARG A 135 -6.06 -1.58 -4.72
CA ARG A 135 -4.85 -2.32 -5.08
C ARG A 135 -5.01 -2.90 -6.48
N GLN A 136 -4.00 -2.77 -7.30
CA GLN A 136 -3.97 -3.38 -8.63
C GLN A 136 -2.64 -4.08 -8.84
N ALA A 137 -2.70 -5.34 -9.23
CA ALA A 137 -1.55 -6.13 -9.64
C ALA A 137 -1.52 -6.28 -11.16
N VAL A 138 -0.34 -6.17 -11.75
CA VAL A 138 -0.09 -6.49 -13.16
C VAL A 138 1.20 -7.27 -13.30
N LYS A 139 1.28 -8.17 -14.28
CA LYS A 139 2.54 -8.84 -14.61
C LYS A 139 3.51 -7.81 -15.24
N PRO A 140 4.81 -7.84 -14.90
CA PRO A 140 5.80 -7.05 -15.63
C PRO A 140 5.79 -7.45 -17.11
N PRO A 141 6.17 -6.56 -18.03
CA PRO A 141 6.42 -6.95 -19.41
C PRO A 141 7.51 -8.03 -19.46
N MET A 142 7.35 -8.95 -20.41
CA MET A 142 8.39 -9.96 -20.73
C MET A 142 9.55 -9.29 -21.45
#